data_2cf473649c52f51d960d8adc03d4ae70
#
_entry.id   2cf473649c52f51d960d8adc03d4ae70
#
_cell.length_a   1.000
_cell.length_b   1.000
_cell.length_c   1.000
_cell.angle_alpha   90.00
_cell.angle_beta   90.00
_cell.angle_gamma   90.00
#
_symmetry.space_group_name_H-M   'P 1'
#
loop_
_entity.id
_entity.type
_entity.pdbx_description
1 polymer ?
#
loop_
_entity_poly.entity_id
_entity_poly.type
_entity_poly.pdbx_seq_one_letter_code
_entity_poly.pdbx_strand_id
1 'polypeptide(L)'
;MISVIIPVYNQADKIGRCLDSLLAQTYRDFEIIIVDDGSTDHLDEVLLDYELKLQKAKIPYKIIVQENRGANAARNRGWNESQGDFLLFSDADIFWRADALEKLVNSLMRNPQASYCYSSFRLGRKKFHLWPFDPERLRREPYIHTSALIRRQDFPGFDNAIKRFQDWDLWLTMLEQGKGGLFYDDFLFTVAGGGRISKWLPSFAYKLLPFLPQVKKYQEAATVIKVKHRLPYDPK
;
A
#
# COMPACT_ATOMS: atom_id res chain seq x y z
N MET A 1 18.06 -5.77 1.37
CA MET A 1 16.89 -6.65 1.60
C MET A 1 15.60 -5.83 1.58
N ILE A 2 14.47 -6.39 1.08
CA ILE A 2 13.12 -5.79 1.12
C ILE A 2 12.29 -6.46 2.21
N SER A 3 11.57 -5.71 3.05
CA SER A 3 10.52 -6.25 3.91
C SER A 3 9.15 -6.01 3.27
N VAL A 4 8.48 -7.09 2.89
CA VAL A 4 7.10 -7.06 2.36
C VAL A 4 6.15 -7.23 3.54
N ILE A 5 5.40 -6.18 3.85
CA ILE A 5 4.48 -6.12 5.00
C ILE A 5 3.06 -6.26 4.50
N ILE A 6 2.35 -7.28 4.98
CA ILE A 6 1.00 -7.62 4.54
C ILE A 6 0.04 -7.50 5.73
N PRO A 7 -0.67 -6.36 5.88
CA PRO A 7 -1.76 -6.27 6.83
C PRO A 7 -2.96 -7.08 6.29
N VAL A 8 -3.57 -7.90 7.11
CA VAL A 8 -4.72 -8.70 6.72
C VAL A 8 -5.80 -8.69 7.80
N TYR A 9 -7.07 -8.57 7.38
CA TYR A 9 -8.23 -8.68 8.25
C TYR A 9 -9.41 -9.25 7.46
N ASN A 10 -9.83 -10.49 7.79
CA ASN A 10 -10.92 -11.19 7.12
C ASN A 10 -10.78 -11.21 5.58
N GLN A 11 -9.63 -11.66 5.10
CA GLN A 11 -9.29 -11.78 3.67
C GLN A 11 -8.60 -13.12 3.34
N ALA A 12 -8.98 -14.20 4.03
CA ALA A 12 -8.48 -15.54 3.77
C ALA A 12 -8.65 -15.97 2.29
N ASP A 13 -9.75 -15.51 1.66
CA ASP A 13 -10.07 -15.76 0.25
C ASP A 13 -9.12 -15.07 -0.76
N LYS A 14 -8.31 -14.09 -0.31
CA LYS A 14 -7.48 -13.25 -1.20
C LYS A 14 -6.00 -13.41 -0.98
N ILE A 15 -5.57 -13.58 0.28
CA ILE A 15 -4.15 -13.58 0.66
C ILE A 15 -3.34 -14.64 -0.09
N GLY A 16 -3.95 -15.78 -0.41
CA GLY A 16 -3.28 -16.84 -1.14
C GLY A 16 -2.68 -16.36 -2.47
N ARG A 17 -3.44 -15.62 -3.27
CA ARG A 17 -2.94 -15.06 -4.54
C ARG A 17 -1.85 -14.01 -4.35
N CYS A 18 -1.92 -13.22 -3.28
CA CYS A 18 -0.86 -12.29 -2.91
C CYS A 18 0.44 -13.06 -2.63
N LEU A 19 0.38 -14.07 -1.77
CA LEU A 19 1.55 -14.89 -1.41
C LEU A 19 2.10 -15.69 -2.60
N ASP A 20 1.26 -16.26 -3.45
CA ASP A 20 1.72 -16.93 -4.69
C ASP A 20 2.48 -15.97 -5.60
N SER A 21 2.04 -14.70 -5.71
CA SER A 21 2.73 -13.69 -6.51
C SER A 21 4.09 -13.27 -5.92
N LEU A 22 4.24 -13.33 -4.60
CA LEU A 22 5.51 -13.08 -3.91
C LEU A 22 6.45 -14.29 -4.04
N LEU A 23 5.93 -15.51 -3.94
CA LEU A 23 6.71 -16.72 -4.19
C LEU A 23 7.29 -16.77 -5.61
N ALA A 24 6.60 -16.17 -6.58
CA ALA A 24 7.00 -16.10 -7.99
C ALA A 24 8.01 -14.98 -8.31
N GLN A 25 8.41 -14.13 -7.34
CA GLN A 25 9.32 -13.02 -7.60
C GLN A 25 10.71 -13.48 -8.06
N THR A 26 11.29 -12.78 -9.05
CA THR A 26 12.68 -13.00 -9.51
C THR A 26 13.71 -12.50 -8.50
N TYR A 27 13.44 -11.39 -7.85
CA TYR A 27 14.24 -10.88 -6.74
C TYR A 27 14.01 -11.73 -5.50
N ARG A 28 15.09 -12.23 -4.86
CA ARG A 28 14.98 -13.22 -3.77
C ARG A 28 15.43 -12.68 -2.40
N ASP A 29 16.07 -11.51 -2.34
CA ASP A 29 16.53 -10.91 -1.09
C ASP A 29 15.42 -10.11 -0.40
N PHE A 30 14.37 -10.82 0.07
CA PHE A 30 13.24 -10.23 0.77
C PHE A 30 12.70 -11.14 1.87
N GLU A 31 12.04 -10.56 2.85
CA GLU A 31 11.25 -11.22 3.87
C GLU A 31 9.76 -10.85 3.76
N ILE A 32 8.88 -11.67 4.32
CA ILE A 32 7.44 -11.42 4.38
C ILE A 32 7.00 -11.31 5.84
N ILE A 33 6.36 -10.19 6.18
CA ILE A 33 5.76 -9.95 7.50
C ILE A 33 4.24 -9.88 7.31
N ILE A 34 3.53 -10.90 7.75
CA ILE A 34 2.07 -10.94 7.72
C ILE A 34 1.56 -10.48 9.08
N VAL A 35 0.69 -9.48 9.11
CA VAL A 35 0.07 -9.01 10.34
C VAL A 35 -1.44 -9.24 10.26
N ASP A 36 -1.90 -10.27 10.95
CA ASP A 36 -3.32 -10.52 11.13
C ASP A 36 -3.90 -9.56 12.18
N ASP A 37 -4.75 -8.66 11.72
CA ASP A 37 -5.40 -7.63 12.54
C ASP A 37 -6.69 -8.17 13.18
N GLY A 38 -6.64 -9.38 13.76
CA GLY A 38 -7.73 -10.02 14.49
C GLY A 38 -8.81 -10.60 13.58
N SER A 39 -8.41 -11.34 12.55
CA SER A 39 -9.34 -12.02 11.65
C SER A 39 -10.20 -13.06 12.39
N THR A 40 -11.42 -13.25 11.89
CA THR A 40 -12.40 -14.21 12.39
C THR A 40 -12.84 -15.20 11.31
N ASP A 41 -12.21 -15.13 10.14
CA ASP A 41 -12.37 -16.11 9.05
C ASP A 41 -11.32 -17.23 9.19
N HIS A 42 -11.22 -18.12 8.21
CA HIS A 42 -10.28 -19.24 8.19
C HIS A 42 -8.87 -18.85 7.73
N LEU A 43 -8.40 -17.66 8.07
CA LEU A 43 -7.09 -17.13 7.66
C LEU A 43 -5.94 -18.01 8.18
N ASP A 44 -6.04 -18.49 9.41
CA ASP A 44 -5.06 -19.38 10.05
C ASP A 44 -4.81 -20.66 9.25
N GLU A 45 -5.88 -21.30 8.76
CA GLU A 45 -5.79 -22.50 7.91
C GLU A 45 -5.04 -22.19 6.60
N VAL A 46 -5.38 -21.06 5.96
CA VAL A 46 -4.70 -20.64 4.72
C VAL A 46 -3.23 -20.36 4.97
N LEU A 47 -2.90 -19.67 6.06
CA LEU A 47 -1.51 -19.33 6.39
C LEU A 47 -0.67 -20.55 6.70
N LEU A 48 -1.22 -21.58 7.34
CA LEU A 48 -0.53 -22.84 7.62
C LEU A 48 -0.04 -23.51 6.32
N ASP A 49 -0.87 -23.54 5.29
CA ASP A 49 -0.48 -24.07 3.97
C ASP A 49 0.66 -23.25 3.33
N TYR A 50 0.62 -21.92 3.51
CA TYR A 50 1.65 -21.05 2.95
C TYR A 50 2.96 -21.06 3.72
N GLU A 51 2.97 -21.34 5.02
CA GLU A 51 4.20 -21.52 5.79
C GLU A 51 5.07 -22.61 5.17
N LEU A 52 4.48 -23.76 4.82
CA LEU A 52 5.22 -24.86 4.17
C LEU A 52 5.80 -24.43 2.81
N LYS A 53 5.07 -23.65 2.02
CA LYS A 53 5.54 -23.14 0.73
C LYS A 53 6.68 -22.14 0.90
N LEU A 54 6.59 -21.21 1.88
CA LEU A 54 7.61 -20.21 2.19
C LEU A 54 8.90 -20.86 2.70
N GLN A 55 8.79 -21.85 3.59
CA GLN A 55 9.92 -22.64 4.08
C GLN A 55 10.63 -23.37 2.94
N LYS A 56 9.87 -24.06 2.07
CA LYS A 56 10.43 -24.74 0.89
C LYS A 56 11.10 -23.77 -0.07
N ALA A 57 10.56 -22.57 -0.23
CA ALA A 57 11.13 -21.52 -1.06
C ALA A 57 12.30 -20.77 -0.39
N LYS A 58 12.60 -21.07 0.88
CA LYS A 58 13.62 -20.41 1.71
C LYS A 58 13.43 -18.89 1.79
N ILE A 59 12.18 -18.42 1.84
CA ILE A 59 11.85 -17.03 2.05
C ILE A 59 11.62 -16.82 3.55
N PRO A 60 12.38 -15.92 4.22
CA PRO A 60 12.13 -15.56 5.62
C PRO A 60 10.72 -14.99 5.76
N TYR A 61 10.00 -15.42 6.79
CA TYR A 61 8.66 -14.90 7.05
C TYR A 61 8.39 -14.81 8.56
N LYS A 62 7.44 -13.95 8.92
CA LYS A 62 6.89 -13.83 10.26
C LYS A 62 5.38 -13.62 10.16
N ILE A 63 4.61 -14.34 10.97
CA ILE A 63 3.17 -14.15 11.13
C ILE A 63 2.93 -13.58 12.53
N ILE A 64 2.20 -12.47 12.61
CA ILE A 64 1.91 -11.74 13.83
C ILE A 64 0.39 -11.60 13.92
N VAL A 65 -0.18 -12.01 15.04
CA VAL A 65 -1.60 -11.81 15.34
C VAL A 65 -1.74 -10.68 16.35
N GLN A 66 -2.69 -9.79 16.14
CA GLN A 66 -3.04 -8.72 17.08
C GLN A 66 -4.56 -8.53 17.18
N GLU A 67 -5.02 -7.87 18.22
CA GLU A 67 -6.39 -7.36 18.25
C GLU A 67 -6.62 -6.35 17.15
N ASN A 68 -7.85 -6.29 16.59
CA ASN A 68 -8.17 -5.38 15.49
C ASN A 68 -7.95 -3.91 15.89
N ARG A 69 -6.97 -3.28 15.28
CA ARG A 69 -6.59 -1.86 15.47
C ARG A 69 -6.62 -1.06 14.17
N GLY A 70 -6.93 -1.72 13.05
CA GLY A 70 -7.00 -1.14 11.72
C GLY A 70 -5.68 -1.22 10.94
N ALA A 71 -5.80 -1.08 9.62
CA ALA A 71 -4.72 -1.33 8.67
C ALA A 71 -3.42 -0.54 8.94
N ASN A 72 -3.51 0.71 9.38
CA ASN A 72 -2.32 1.52 9.70
C ASN A 72 -1.57 0.96 10.90
N ALA A 73 -2.29 0.54 11.95
CA ALA A 73 -1.68 -0.08 13.12
C ALA A 73 -0.99 -1.40 12.76
N ALA A 74 -1.63 -2.21 11.92
CA ALA A 74 -1.07 -3.46 11.41
C ALA A 74 0.19 -3.20 10.55
N ARG A 75 0.16 -2.21 9.65
CA ARG A 75 1.35 -1.83 8.86
C ARG A 75 2.50 -1.35 9.74
N ASN A 76 2.22 -0.50 10.73
CA ASN A 76 3.22 -0.01 11.69
C ASN A 76 3.80 -1.16 12.54
N ARG A 77 2.96 -2.12 12.96
CA ARG A 77 3.42 -3.31 13.66
C ARG A 77 4.37 -4.14 12.79
N GLY A 78 3.99 -4.38 11.53
CA GLY A 78 4.83 -5.09 10.59
C GLY A 78 6.16 -4.38 10.31
N TRP A 79 6.14 -3.06 10.18
CA TRP A 79 7.36 -2.26 10.06
C TRP A 79 8.30 -2.44 11.26
N ASN A 80 7.77 -2.34 12.48
CA ASN A 80 8.58 -2.48 13.70
C ASN A 80 9.22 -3.88 13.84
N GLU A 81 8.60 -4.90 13.28
CA GLU A 81 9.06 -6.29 13.34
C GLU A 81 9.93 -6.69 12.13
N SER A 82 10.10 -5.83 11.15
CA SER A 82 10.82 -6.07 9.92
C SER A 82 12.26 -5.57 9.95
N GLN A 83 13.14 -6.09 9.09
CA GLN A 83 14.60 -5.84 9.13
C GLN A 83 15.17 -5.29 7.82
N GLY A 84 14.43 -5.30 6.71
CA GLY A 84 14.91 -4.86 5.40
C GLY A 84 15.21 -3.37 5.32
N ASP A 85 16.13 -2.99 4.43
CA ASP A 85 16.49 -1.60 4.14
C ASP A 85 15.41 -0.88 3.34
N PHE A 86 14.53 -1.66 2.72
CA PHE A 86 13.38 -1.20 1.97
C PHE A 86 12.11 -1.80 2.52
N LEU A 87 11.04 -1.02 2.52
CA LEU A 87 9.70 -1.41 2.95
C LEU A 87 8.75 -1.44 1.77
N LEU A 88 7.96 -2.49 1.65
CA LEU A 88 6.87 -2.61 0.68
C LEU A 88 5.59 -3.02 1.42
N PHE A 89 4.61 -2.13 1.44
CA PHE A 89 3.30 -2.45 2.02
C PHE A 89 2.42 -3.04 0.92
N SER A 90 2.07 -4.31 1.07
CA SER A 90 1.22 -5.05 0.12
C SER A 90 -0.07 -5.44 0.80
N ASP A 91 -1.20 -4.87 0.39
CA ASP A 91 -2.49 -5.34 0.91
C ASP A 91 -2.75 -6.79 0.42
N ALA A 92 -3.50 -7.57 1.19
CA ALA A 92 -3.73 -9.00 0.94
C ALA A 92 -4.47 -9.30 -0.40
N ASP A 93 -5.06 -8.26 -1.01
CA ASP A 93 -5.73 -8.35 -2.32
C ASP A 93 -4.87 -7.87 -3.50
N ILE A 94 -3.56 -7.68 -3.28
CA ILE A 94 -2.59 -7.29 -4.31
C ILE A 94 -1.82 -8.50 -4.78
N PHE A 95 -1.67 -8.64 -6.08
CA PHE A 95 -0.74 -9.60 -6.69
C PHE A 95 0.23 -8.90 -7.63
N TRP A 96 1.49 -9.22 -7.41
CA TRP A 96 2.64 -8.59 -8.04
C TRP A 96 3.05 -9.32 -9.32
N ARG A 97 3.54 -8.59 -10.29
CA ARG A 97 4.23 -9.19 -11.44
C ARG A 97 5.56 -9.80 -10.95
N ALA A 98 5.98 -10.90 -11.55
CA ALA A 98 7.14 -11.67 -11.09
C ALA A 98 8.47 -10.87 -11.01
N ASP A 99 8.63 -9.83 -11.82
CA ASP A 99 9.80 -8.97 -11.86
C ASP A 99 9.63 -7.63 -11.10
N ALA A 100 8.55 -7.49 -10.34
CA ALA A 100 8.19 -6.20 -9.73
C ALA A 100 9.19 -5.75 -8.66
N LEU A 101 9.56 -6.63 -7.72
CA LEU A 101 10.49 -6.30 -6.64
C LEU A 101 11.87 -5.93 -7.21
N GLU A 102 12.35 -6.68 -8.19
CA GLU A 102 13.62 -6.41 -8.86
C GLU A 102 13.64 -5.04 -9.53
N LYS A 103 12.56 -4.69 -10.25
CA LYS A 103 12.44 -3.40 -10.93
C LYS A 103 12.40 -2.22 -9.96
N LEU A 104 11.60 -2.34 -8.90
CA LEU A 104 11.47 -1.29 -7.89
C LEU A 104 12.81 -1.07 -7.15
N VAL A 105 13.46 -2.14 -6.68
CA VAL A 105 14.71 -1.99 -5.93
C VAL A 105 15.85 -1.47 -6.80
N ASN A 106 15.99 -1.97 -8.03
CA ASN A 106 17.00 -1.50 -8.96
C ASN A 106 16.80 -0.01 -9.33
N SER A 107 15.53 0.42 -9.44
CA SER A 107 15.20 1.82 -9.67
C SER A 107 15.64 2.72 -8.53
N LEU A 108 15.38 2.34 -7.28
CA LEU A 108 15.83 3.10 -6.11
C LEU A 108 17.36 3.07 -5.97
N MET A 109 17.99 1.93 -6.19
CA MET A 109 19.45 1.83 -6.10
C MET A 109 20.16 2.76 -7.08
N ARG A 110 19.64 2.93 -8.29
CA ARG A 110 20.17 3.84 -9.32
C ARG A 110 19.82 5.32 -9.07
N ASN A 111 18.88 5.60 -8.18
CA ASN A 111 18.42 6.96 -7.87
C ASN A 111 18.46 7.21 -6.36
N PRO A 112 19.65 7.43 -5.78
CA PRO A 112 19.82 7.56 -4.33
C PRO A 112 19.09 8.75 -3.72
N GLN A 113 18.76 9.77 -4.50
CA GLN A 113 17.99 10.95 -4.09
C GLN A 113 16.49 10.67 -3.89
N ALA A 114 15.96 9.58 -4.47
CA ALA A 114 14.56 9.21 -4.33
C ALA A 114 14.35 8.41 -3.04
N SER A 115 13.35 8.79 -2.27
CA SER A 115 12.97 8.11 -1.01
C SER A 115 12.06 6.93 -1.21
N TYR A 116 11.29 6.89 -2.30
CA TYR A 116 10.42 5.79 -2.67
C TYR A 116 10.24 5.67 -4.18
N CYS A 117 9.88 4.45 -4.63
CA CYS A 117 9.59 4.17 -6.04
C CYS A 117 8.18 3.58 -6.17
N TYR A 118 7.37 4.15 -7.04
CA TYR A 118 6.01 3.72 -7.31
C TYR A 118 5.78 3.46 -8.81
N SER A 119 4.76 2.69 -9.12
CA SER A 119 4.43 2.32 -10.50
C SER A 119 2.94 2.49 -10.80
N SER A 120 2.60 2.43 -12.08
CA SER A 120 1.22 2.21 -12.52
C SER A 120 0.70 0.86 -12.03
N PHE A 121 -0.63 0.73 -11.91
CA PHE A 121 -1.26 -0.50 -11.42
C PHE A 121 -2.59 -0.78 -12.13
N ARG A 122 -3.12 -1.97 -11.88
CA ARG A 122 -4.46 -2.38 -12.35
C ARG A 122 -5.39 -2.56 -11.15
N LEU A 123 -6.66 -2.18 -11.32
CA LEU A 123 -7.75 -2.57 -10.42
C LEU A 123 -8.70 -3.48 -11.21
N GLY A 124 -8.61 -4.77 -11.00
CA GLY A 124 -9.21 -5.75 -11.88
C GLY A 124 -8.72 -5.56 -13.33
N ARG A 125 -9.65 -5.24 -14.26
CA ARG A 125 -9.31 -4.98 -15.67
C ARG A 125 -8.96 -3.51 -15.96
N LYS A 126 -9.28 -2.58 -15.06
CA LYS A 126 -9.04 -1.15 -15.26
C LYS A 126 -7.57 -0.82 -15.02
N LYS A 127 -6.96 -0.11 -15.96
CA LYS A 127 -5.59 0.38 -15.86
C LYS A 127 -5.57 1.76 -15.22
N PHE A 128 -4.71 1.95 -14.21
CA PHE A 128 -4.39 3.23 -13.61
C PHE A 128 -2.96 3.60 -14.03
N HIS A 129 -2.85 4.38 -15.08
CA HIS A 129 -1.61 4.97 -15.52
C HIS A 129 -1.28 6.13 -14.59
N LEU A 130 -0.11 6.07 -13.95
CA LEU A 130 0.39 7.13 -13.11
C LEU A 130 1.40 7.99 -13.89
N TRP A 131 1.96 8.98 -13.22
CA TRP A 131 2.80 10.00 -13.83
C TRP A 131 4.10 10.15 -13.06
N PRO A 132 5.15 10.79 -13.64
CA PRO A 132 6.31 11.23 -12.90
C PRO A 132 5.93 12.01 -11.66
N PHE A 133 6.78 11.93 -10.62
CA PHE A 133 6.52 12.58 -9.35
C PHE A 133 6.34 14.09 -9.51
N ASP A 134 5.20 14.59 -9.08
CA ASP A 134 4.83 16.00 -9.10
C ASP A 134 4.32 16.41 -7.71
N PRO A 135 5.10 17.19 -6.94
CA PRO A 135 4.72 17.68 -5.62
C PRO A 135 3.43 18.49 -5.62
N GLU A 136 3.21 19.33 -6.63
CA GLU A 136 2.02 20.18 -6.69
C GLU A 136 0.76 19.36 -6.98
N ARG A 137 0.90 18.34 -7.81
CA ARG A 137 -0.18 17.39 -8.05
C ARG A 137 -0.50 16.58 -6.81
N LEU A 138 0.53 16.11 -6.09
CA LEU A 138 0.34 15.36 -4.85
C LEU A 138 -0.41 16.17 -3.79
N ARG A 139 -0.18 17.47 -3.70
CA ARG A 139 -0.95 18.38 -2.82
C ARG A 139 -2.43 18.50 -3.20
N ARG A 140 -2.77 18.27 -4.48
CA ARG A 140 -4.15 18.43 -4.97
C ARG A 140 -4.96 17.15 -4.90
N GLU A 141 -4.34 16.00 -5.18
CA GLU A 141 -5.05 14.72 -5.32
C GLU A 141 -4.19 13.51 -4.93
N PRO A 142 -4.79 12.47 -4.32
CA PRO A 142 -4.13 11.19 -4.08
C PRO A 142 -3.98 10.43 -5.41
N TYR A 143 -2.75 10.18 -5.85
CA TYR A 143 -2.51 9.38 -7.05
C TYR A 143 -1.50 8.25 -6.84
N ILE A 144 -0.72 8.28 -5.77
CA ILE A 144 0.27 7.24 -5.47
C ILE A 144 -0.34 6.22 -4.52
N HIS A 145 -0.36 4.96 -4.93
CA HIS A 145 -0.86 3.86 -4.11
C HIS A 145 0.09 3.57 -2.94
N THR A 146 -0.42 3.03 -1.83
CA THR A 146 0.38 2.62 -0.66
C THR A 146 1.50 1.64 -1.02
N SER A 147 1.28 0.81 -2.05
CA SER A 147 2.21 -0.22 -2.51
C SER A 147 3.32 0.37 -3.39
N ALA A 148 4.12 1.24 -2.81
CA ALA A 148 5.39 1.73 -3.34
C ALA A 148 6.54 1.17 -2.50
N LEU A 149 7.72 0.97 -3.09
CA LEU A 149 8.92 0.57 -2.38
C LEU A 149 9.55 1.81 -1.73
N ILE A 150 9.73 1.81 -0.40
CA ILE A 150 10.18 2.96 0.40
C ILE A 150 11.53 2.62 1.04
N ARG A 151 12.47 3.57 1.07
CA ARG A 151 13.66 3.43 1.91
C ARG A 151 13.25 3.46 3.38
N ARG A 152 13.62 2.46 4.16
CA ARG A 152 13.28 2.37 5.59
C ARG A 152 13.63 3.64 6.36
N GLN A 153 14.79 4.21 6.13
CA GLN A 153 15.27 5.42 6.82
C GLN A 153 14.40 6.67 6.57
N ASP A 154 13.62 6.68 5.48
CA ASP A 154 12.78 7.79 5.06
C ASP A 154 11.30 7.59 5.42
N PHE A 155 10.95 6.42 5.94
CA PHE A 155 9.56 6.09 6.28
C PHE A 155 9.15 6.69 7.63
N PRO A 156 8.13 7.57 7.68
CA PRO A 156 7.74 8.26 8.91
C PRO A 156 6.78 7.46 9.81
N GLY A 157 6.27 6.32 9.34
CA GLY A 157 5.15 5.61 9.93
C GLY A 157 3.79 6.05 9.37
N PHE A 158 2.77 5.23 9.57
CA PHE A 158 1.38 5.60 9.27
C PHE A 158 0.72 6.24 10.49
N ASP A 159 -0.09 7.27 10.27
CA ASP A 159 -0.92 7.86 11.33
C ASP A 159 -2.15 6.98 11.60
N ASN A 160 -2.23 6.41 12.79
CA ASN A 160 -3.34 5.52 13.19
C ASN A 160 -4.70 6.24 13.30
N ALA A 161 -4.71 7.56 13.40
CA ALA A 161 -5.94 8.36 13.41
C ALA A 161 -6.59 8.46 12.00
N ILE A 162 -5.80 8.33 10.95
CA ILE A 162 -6.27 8.43 9.56
C ILE A 162 -6.90 7.11 9.12
N LYS A 163 -8.21 7.12 8.88
CA LYS A 163 -8.98 5.92 8.47
C LYS A 163 -9.20 5.80 6.97
N ARG A 164 -9.04 6.88 6.22
CA ARG A 164 -9.14 6.94 4.74
C ARG A 164 -8.07 7.87 4.20
N PHE A 165 -7.62 7.63 2.95
CA PHE A 165 -6.51 8.36 2.34
C PHE A 165 -5.19 8.22 3.12
N GLN A 166 -4.96 7.04 3.71
CA GLN A 166 -3.73 6.72 4.44
C GLN A 166 -2.50 6.83 3.54
N ASP A 167 -2.65 6.47 2.27
CA ASP A 167 -1.66 6.67 1.22
C ASP A 167 -1.35 8.15 0.98
N TRP A 168 -2.39 8.97 0.81
CA TRP A 168 -2.20 10.41 0.59
C TRP A 168 -1.55 11.09 1.79
N ASP A 169 -2.00 10.75 3.00
CA ASP A 169 -1.40 11.21 4.24
C ASP A 169 0.09 10.87 4.34
N LEU A 170 0.44 9.62 4.05
CA LEU A 170 1.83 9.16 4.04
C LEU A 170 2.69 9.97 3.07
N TRP A 171 2.24 10.08 1.80
CA TRP A 171 3.03 10.76 0.78
C TRP A 171 3.15 12.26 1.02
N LEU A 172 2.13 12.90 1.58
CA LEU A 172 2.19 14.31 1.99
C LEU A 172 3.14 14.50 3.17
N THR A 173 3.10 13.63 4.18
CA THR A 173 4.03 13.65 5.31
C THR A 173 5.49 13.51 4.82
N MET A 174 5.75 12.60 3.89
CA MET A 174 7.08 12.45 3.29
C MET A 174 7.47 13.69 2.48
N LEU A 175 6.55 14.28 1.72
CA LEU A 175 6.80 15.50 0.96
C LEU A 175 7.18 16.68 1.88
N GLU A 176 6.50 16.86 3.00
CA GLU A 176 6.79 17.89 4.00
C GLU A 176 8.19 17.73 4.62
N GLN A 177 8.69 16.49 4.69
CA GLN A 177 10.05 16.16 5.13
C GLN A 177 11.09 16.28 3.99
N GLY A 178 10.72 16.81 2.82
CA GLY A 178 11.61 16.94 1.66
C GLY A 178 11.89 15.61 0.93
N LYS A 179 11.09 14.57 1.17
CA LYS A 179 11.23 13.24 0.58
C LYS A 179 10.44 13.13 -0.72
N GLY A 180 11.14 12.86 -1.83
CA GLY A 180 10.53 12.74 -3.16
C GLY A 180 10.40 11.30 -3.66
N GLY A 181 9.46 11.09 -4.58
CA GLY A 181 9.20 9.81 -5.22
C GLY A 181 9.87 9.67 -6.58
N LEU A 182 10.05 8.43 -7.01
CA LEU A 182 10.48 8.03 -8.35
C LEU A 182 9.37 7.24 -9.02
N PHE A 183 8.96 7.63 -10.21
CA PHE A 183 7.99 6.88 -11.01
C PHE A 183 8.70 5.84 -11.87
N TYR A 184 8.24 4.59 -11.79
CA TYR A 184 8.59 3.52 -12.70
C TYR A 184 7.44 3.32 -13.70
N ASP A 185 7.67 3.65 -14.96
CA ASP A 185 6.62 3.65 -16.01
C ASP A 185 6.30 2.23 -16.50
N ASP A 186 5.63 1.47 -15.66
CA ASP A 186 5.10 0.14 -16.00
C ASP A 186 3.99 -0.26 -15.00
N PHE A 187 3.23 -1.31 -15.32
CA PHE A 187 2.21 -1.90 -14.46
C PHE A 187 2.80 -3.06 -13.66
N LEU A 188 3.22 -2.82 -12.42
CA LEU A 188 3.92 -3.83 -11.63
C LEU A 188 3.01 -4.67 -10.73
N PHE A 189 1.79 -4.23 -10.48
CA PHE A 189 0.84 -4.99 -9.67
C PHE A 189 -0.62 -4.81 -10.11
N THR A 190 -1.45 -5.71 -9.60
CA THR A 190 -2.89 -5.67 -9.77
C THR A 190 -3.56 -5.78 -8.41
N VAL A 191 -4.51 -4.90 -8.13
CA VAL A 191 -5.42 -4.99 -6.99
C VAL A 191 -6.63 -5.79 -7.42
N ALA A 192 -7.03 -6.80 -6.67
CA ALA A 192 -8.27 -7.55 -6.93
C ALA A 192 -9.46 -6.59 -6.79
N GLY A 193 -10.37 -6.61 -7.75
CA GLY A 193 -11.61 -5.84 -7.65
C GLY A 193 -12.50 -6.35 -6.51
N GLY A 194 -13.36 -5.48 -5.96
CA GLY A 194 -14.33 -5.86 -4.93
C GLY A 194 -13.88 -5.62 -3.47
N GLY A 195 -12.86 -4.77 -3.26
CA GLY A 195 -12.42 -4.36 -1.90
C GLY A 195 -13.51 -3.63 -1.10
N ARG A 196 -13.45 -3.76 0.24
CA ARG A 196 -14.45 -3.17 1.17
C ARG A 196 -14.50 -1.63 1.15
N ILE A 197 -13.40 -0.97 0.81
CA ILE A 197 -13.24 0.49 0.97
C ILE A 197 -13.49 1.27 -0.32
N SER A 198 -13.22 0.70 -1.48
CA SER A 198 -13.28 1.39 -2.77
C SER A 198 -14.53 1.05 -3.59
N LYS A 199 -15.70 1.49 -3.13
CA LYS A 199 -16.83 1.71 -4.07
C LYS A 199 -16.55 3.00 -4.83
N TRP A 200 -15.74 2.88 -5.87
CA TRP A 200 -15.33 4.02 -6.70
C TRP A 200 -16.50 4.48 -7.57
N LEU A 201 -16.90 5.73 -7.38
CA LEU A 201 -17.86 6.39 -8.26
C LEU A 201 -17.08 7.01 -9.45
N PRO A 202 -17.70 7.13 -10.62
CA PRO A 202 -17.11 7.89 -11.73
C PRO A 202 -16.78 9.32 -11.29
N SER A 203 -15.70 9.89 -11.81
CA SER A 203 -15.21 11.22 -11.38
C SER A 203 -16.24 12.34 -11.50
N PHE A 204 -17.18 12.25 -12.47
CA PHE A 204 -18.27 13.20 -12.58
C PHE A 204 -19.23 13.17 -11.39
N ALA A 205 -19.42 12.01 -10.73
CA ALA A 205 -20.34 11.89 -9.59
C ALA A 205 -19.85 12.73 -8.39
N TYR A 206 -18.53 12.87 -8.21
CA TYR A 206 -17.95 13.70 -7.15
C TYR A 206 -18.21 15.20 -7.37
N LYS A 207 -18.40 15.63 -8.62
CA LYS A 207 -18.69 17.03 -8.98
C LYS A 207 -20.19 17.33 -9.05
N LEU A 208 -20.97 16.40 -9.62
CA LEU A 208 -22.39 16.64 -9.94
C LEU A 208 -23.37 16.12 -8.88
N LEU A 209 -22.95 15.19 -8.01
CA LEU A 209 -23.83 14.55 -7.04
C LEU A 209 -23.27 14.66 -5.59
N PRO A 210 -23.02 15.89 -5.08
CA PRO A 210 -22.43 16.10 -3.76
C PRO A 210 -23.29 15.59 -2.61
N PHE A 211 -24.60 15.39 -2.82
CA PHE A 211 -25.55 14.88 -1.85
C PHE A 211 -25.46 13.37 -1.59
N LEU A 212 -24.77 12.62 -2.44
CA LEU A 212 -24.62 11.18 -2.25
C LEU A 212 -23.80 10.88 -0.98
N PRO A 213 -24.25 9.97 -0.11
CA PRO A 213 -23.54 9.66 1.15
C PRO A 213 -22.09 9.23 0.93
N GLN A 214 -21.78 8.57 -0.19
CA GLN A 214 -20.44 8.15 -0.54
C GLN A 214 -19.54 9.33 -0.93
N VAL A 215 -20.10 10.33 -1.62
CA VAL A 215 -19.39 11.57 -1.98
C VAL A 215 -19.12 12.41 -0.74
N LYS A 216 -20.08 12.56 0.16
CA LYS A 216 -19.90 13.26 1.46
C LYS A 216 -18.77 12.61 2.26
N LYS A 217 -18.80 11.29 2.46
CA LYS A 217 -17.74 10.55 3.17
C LYS A 217 -16.35 10.70 2.51
N TYR A 218 -16.29 10.80 1.18
CA TYR A 218 -15.05 11.07 0.47
C TYR A 218 -14.55 12.49 0.76
N GLN A 219 -15.43 13.49 0.64
CA GLN A 219 -15.10 14.89 0.88
C GLN A 219 -14.67 15.13 2.33
N GLU A 220 -15.41 14.58 3.31
CA GLU A 220 -15.06 14.66 4.73
C GLU A 220 -13.65 14.09 4.99
N ALA A 221 -13.38 12.89 4.47
CA ALA A 221 -12.07 12.28 4.63
C ALA A 221 -10.95 13.07 3.92
N ALA A 222 -11.21 13.62 2.74
CA ALA A 222 -10.26 14.47 2.04
C ALA A 222 -10.01 15.79 2.80
N THR A 223 -11.05 16.35 3.44
CA THR A 223 -10.92 17.55 4.28
C THR A 223 -10.01 17.29 5.48
N VAL A 224 -10.13 16.13 6.14
CA VAL A 224 -9.23 15.75 7.25
C VAL A 224 -7.77 15.80 6.81
N ILE A 225 -7.43 15.23 5.65
CA ILE A 225 -6.07 15.25 5.11
C ILE A 225 -5.64 16.69 4.78
N LYS A 226 -6.49 17.45 4.09
CA LYS A 226 -6.17 18.83 3.70
C LYS A 226 -5.93 19.73 4.92
N VAL A 227 -6.74 19.60 5.97
CA VAL A 227 -6.55 20.33 7.23
C VAL A 227 -5.23 19.94 7.90
N LYS A 228 -4.96 18.64 8.03
CA LYS A 228 -3.73 18.13 8.63
C LYS A 228 -2.47 18.69 7.93
N HIS A 229 -2.47 18.70 6.61
CA HIS A 229 -1.33 19.13 5.78
C HIS A 229 -1.42 20.60 5.33
N ARG A 230 -2.32 21.41 5.91
CA ARG A 230 -2.50 22.84 5.61
C ARG A 230 -2.68 23.14 4.12
N LEU A 231 -3.36 22.23 3.41
CA LEU A 231 -3.64 22.38 1.99
C LEU A 231 -4.91 23.22 1.78
N PRO A 232 -5.03 23.91 0.63
CA PRO A 232 -6.25 24.64 0.31
C PRO A 232 -7.48 23.70 0.28
N TYR A 233 -8.54 24.07 0.98
CA TYR A 233 -9.83 23.40 0.91
C TYR A 233 -10.96 24.43 0.98
N ASP A 234 -12.08 24.11 0.35
CA ASP A 234 -13.28 24.92 0.40
C ASP A 234 -14.19 24.35 1.49
N PRO A 235 -14.39 25.04 2.61
CA PRO A 235 -15.29 24.61 3.68
C PRO A 235 -16.75 24.87 3.28
N LYS A 236 -17.32 24.09 2.33
CA LYS A 236 -18.76 24.14 2.03
C LYS A 236 -19.58 23.32 2.99
#